data_1e2b8d67d3ae152d1de5df10b6dcea09
#
_entry.id   1e2b8d67d3ae152d1de5df10b6dcea09
#
_cell.length_a   1.000
_cell.length_b   1.000
_cell.length_c   1.000
_cell.angle_alpha   90.00
_cell.angle_beta   90.00
_cell.angle_gamma   90.00
#
_symmetry.space_group_name_H-M   'P 1'
#
loop_
_entity.id
_entity.type
_entity.pdbx_description
1 polymer ?
#
loop_
_entity_poly.entity_id
_entity_poly.type
_entity_poly.pdbx_seq_one_letter_code
_entity_poly.pdbx_strand_id
1 'polypeptide(L)'
;MLSSNEARPNSQDPNLRHWFDSGVTGVLDLDDSLLRALKSWILDCALDFVQEIEGCHCNEMQVISSWCNCADKGASQAPHRHENSWISGTYYIAHEEGHAPIQFFKSAALTQPTSAFLSLAKKTTTLFNTDTIHISPSPGTLLLWPSQLLHGYSGNSKDGRLSLSMNLLPKKLIGNSYSLSVTPIAN
;
A
#
# COMPACT_ATOMS: atom_id res chain seq x y z
N MET A 1 5.20 8.55 -20.41
CA MET A 1 6.30 8.06 -19.54
C MET A 1 6.60 9.15 -18.52
N LEU A 2 6.63 8.83 -17.23
CA LEU A 2 7.06 9.77 -16.20
C LEU A 2 8.56 10.06 -16.43
N SER A 3 8.93 11.33 -16.55
CA SER A 3 10.33 11.69 -16.75
C SER A 3 11.09 11.59 -15.41
N SER A 4 12.38 11.23 -15.45
CA SER A 4 13.22 11.16 -14.25
C SER A 4 13.36 12.52 -13.54
N ASN A 5 13.11 13.62 -14.26
CA ASN A 5 13.22 14.99 -13.75
C ASN A 5 12.04 15.40 -12.84
N GLU A 6 10.93 14.64 -12.86
CA GLU A 6 9.74 14.91 -12.01
C GLU A 6 9.76 14.09 -10.71
N ALA A 7 10.71 13.17 -10.57
CA ALA A 7 10.88 12.39 -9.36
C ALA A 7 11.40 13.26 -8.22
N ARG A 8 10.72 13.22 -7.08
CA ARG A 8 11.16 13.91 -5.87
C ARG A 8 11.76 12.89 -4.89
N PRO A 9 12.95 13.17 -4.32
CA PRO A 9 13.50 12.36 -3.24
C PRO A 9 12.53 12.33 -2.07
N ASN A 10 12.43 11.17 -1.43
CA ASN A 10 11.74 11.08 -0.15
C ASN A 10 12.52 11.87 0.90
N SER A 11 11.83 12.60 1.77
CA SER A 11 12.47 13.40 2.82
C SER A 11 13.21 12.57 3.87
N GLN A 12 12.89 11.28 3.99
CA GLN A 12 13.48 10.36 4.96
C GLN A 12 14.57 9.47 4.36
N ASP A 13 14.56 9.23 3.05
CA ASP A 13 15.53 8.37 2.36
C ASP A 13 15.79 8.90 0.93
N PRO A 14 17.00 9.41 0.65
CA PRO A 14 17.34 9.95 -0.66
C PRO A 14 17.39 8.89 -1.78
N ASN A 15 17.52 7.60 -1.44
CA ASN A 15 17.52 6.50 -2.40
C ASN A 15 16.09 6.07 -2.79
N LEU A 16 15.08 6.63 -2.15
CA LEU A 16 13.67 6.45 -2.50
C LEU A 16 13.14 7.69 -3.17
N ARG A 17 12.65 7.55 -4.40
CA ARG A 17 12.07 8.63 -5.19
C ARG A 17 10.58 8.37 -5.44
N HIS A 18 9.80 9.45 -5.39
CA HIS A 18 8.37 9.44 -5.65
C HIS A 18 8.05 10.31 -6.87
N TRP A 19 7.13 9.86 -7.71
CA TRP A 19 6.51 10.66 -8.75
C TRP A 19 5.10 11.02 -8.35
N PHE A 20 4.86 12.32 -8.28
CA PHE A 20 3.53 12.90 -8.16
C PHE A 20 3.32 13.78 -9.37
N ASP A 21 2.17 13.71 -9.99
CA ASP A 21 1.79 14.72 -10.96
C ASP A 21 1.18 15.91 -10.20
N SER A 22 1.83 17.07 -10.32
CA SER A 22 1.35 18.31 -9.70
C SER A 22 0.15 18.82 -10.47
N GLY A 23 -1.03 18.69 -9.92
CA GLY A 23 -2.28 19.20 -10.49
C GLY A 23 -3.34 18.14 -10.77
N VAL A 24 -3.01 16.89 -10.53
CA VAL A 24 -3.97 15.77 -10.54
C VAL A 24 -3.96 15.05 -9.20
N THR A 25 -4.99 14.27 -8.92
CA THR A 25 -5.15 13.52 -7.67
C THR A 25 -4.09 12.43 -7.50
N GLY A 26 -3.49 11.97 -8.61
CA GLY A 26 -2.40 10.99 -8.60
C GLY A 26 -2.09 10.40 -9.96
N VAL A 27 -1.15 9.48 -10.01
CA VAL A 27 -0.69 8.82 -11.25
C VAL A 27 -1.83 8.12 -11.99
N LEU A 28 -2.75 7.50 -11.25
CA LEU A 28 -3.89 6.79 -11.85
C LEU A 28 -4.98 7.73 -12.43
N ASP A 29 -4.83 9.04 -12.26
CA ASP A 29 -5.75 10.04 -12.82
C ASP A 29 -5.20 10.71 -14.08
N LEU A 30 -3.99 10.35 -14.50
CA LEU A 30 -3.39 10.80 -15.75
C LEU A 30 -4.22 10.32 -16.96
N ASP A 31 -4.30 11.16 -17.99
CA ASP A 31 -5.02 10.84 -19.23
C ASP A 31 -4.23 9.87 -20.11
N ASP A 32 -4.19 8.62 -19.68
CA ASP A 32 -3.53 7.50 -20.35
C ASP A 32 -4.44 6.27 -20.37
N SER A 33 -4.56 5.62 -21.52
CA SER A 33 -5.47 4.47 -21.69
C SER A 33 -5.06 3.25 -20.88
N LEU A 34 -3.76 2.99 -20.69
CA LEU A 34 -3.25 1.87 -19.90
C LEU A 34 -3.47 2.13 -18.41
N LEU A 35 -3.25 3.37 -17.95
CA LEU A 35 -3.50 3.74 -16.57
C LEU A 35 -5.00 3.71 -16.24
N ARG A 36 -5.87 4.10 -17.18
CA ARG A 36 -7.34 3.94 -17.00
C ARG A 36 -7.74 2.48 -16.88
N ALA A 37 -7.20 1.60 -17.72
CA ALA A 37 -7.47 0.16 -17.64
C ALA A 37 -6.95 -0.44 -16.33
N LEU A 38 -5.73 -0.08 -15.93
CA LEU A 38 -5.14 -0.52 -14.66
C LEU A 38 -5.96 -0.02 -13.46
N LYS A 39 -6.39 1.25 -13.47
CA LYS A 39 -7.25 1.82 -12.42
C LYS A 39 -8.57 1.07 -12.30
N SER A 40 -9.23 0.77 -13.43
CA SER A 40 -10.48 0.00 -13.42
C SER A 40 -10.27 -1.37 -12.77
N TRP A 41 -9.27 -2.12 -13.20
CA TRP A 41 -8.96 -3.43 -12.62
C TRP A 41 -8.60 -3.36 -11.13
N ILE A 42 -7.84 -2.34 -10.69
CA ILE A 42 -7.53 -2.13 -9.27
C ILE A 42 -8.82 -1.89 -8.45
N LEU A 43 -9.75 -1.09 -8.99
CA LEU A 43 -11.03 -0.80 -8.33
C LEU A 43 -11.90 -2.05 -8.19
N ASP A 44 -11.94 -2.89 -9.22
CA ASP A 44 -12.64 -4.18 -9.17
C ASP A 44 -12.02 -5.10 -8.10
N CYS A 45 -10.70 -5.26 -8.09
CA CYS A 45 -9.99 -6.03 -7.05
C CYS A 45 -10.22 -5.48 -5.64
N ALA A 46 -10.26 -4.15 -5.48
CA ALA A 46 -10.50 -3.52 -4.18
C ALA A 46 -11.94 -3.72 -3.72
N LEU A 47 -12.90 -3.72 -4.63
CA LEU A 47 -14.29 -4.01 -4.34
C LEU A 47 -14.46 -5.44 -3.87
N ASP A 48 -13.88 -6.41 -4.60
CA ASP A 48 -13.86 -7.83 -4.23
C ASP A 48 -13.20 -8.02 -2.85
N PHE A 49 -12.10 -7.32 -2.57
CA PHE A 49 -11.42 -7.38 -1.27
C PHE A 49 -12.36 -6.95 -0.13
N VAL A 50 -13.08 -5.84 -0.28
CA VAL A 50 -14.02 -5.35 0.75
C VAL A 50 -15.21 -6.29 0.92
N GLN A 51 -15.76 -6.81 -0.19
CA GLN A 51 -16.95 -7.66 -0.16
C GLN A 51 -16.63 -9.08 0.31
N GLU A 52 -15.60 -9.71 -0.26
CA GLU A 52 -15.34 -11.14 -0.09
C GLU A 52 -14.33 -11.42 1.04
N ILE A 53 -13.36 -10.55 1.27
CA ILE A 53 -12.32 -10.76 2.29
C ILE A 53 -12.70 -10.11 3.61
N GLU A 54 -13.16 -8.84 3.57
CA GLU A 54 -13.59 -8.14 4.78
C GLU A 54 -15.06 -8.42 5.14
N GLY A 55 -15.86 -8.96 4.21
CA GLY A 55 -17.28 -9.25 4.41
C GLY A 55 -18.14 -8.01 4.61
N CYS A 56 -17.75 -6.88 4.04
CA CYS A 56 -18.41 -5.60 4.24
C CYS A 56 -19.31 -5.21 3.06
N HIS A 57 -20.41 -4.52 3.34
CA HIS A 57 -21.25 -3.93 2.30
C HIS A 57 -20.53 -2.75 1.63
N CYS A 58 -20.21 -2.90 0.37
CA CYS A 58 -19.63 -1.85 -0.46
C CYS A 58 -20.16 -2.01 -1.90
N ASN A 59 -20.54 -0.91 -2.55
CA ASN A 59 -21.03 -0.95 -3.92
C ASN A 59 -20.03 -0.35 -4.91
N GLU A 60 -19.12 0.52 -4.45
CA GLU A 60 -18.19 1.21 -5.34
C GLU A 60 -16.98 1.72 -4.55
N MET A 61 -15.81 1.51 -5.11
CA MET A 61 -14.54 2.01 -4.60
C MET A 61 -14.06 3.22 -5.41
N GLN A 62 -13.18 4.01 -4.83
CA GLN A 62 -12.49 5.11 -5.50
C GLN A 62 -11.05 5.21 -5.04
N VAL A 63 -10.17 5.60 -5.95
CA VAL A 63 -8.80 5.99 -5.64
C VAL A 63 -8.82 7.41 -5.10
N ILE A 64 -8.23 7.62 -3.93
CA ILE A 64 -8.10 8.96 -3.32
C ILE A 64 -6.69 9.54 -3.44
N SER A 65 -5.70 8.68 -3.65
CA SER A 65 -4.33 9.08 -3.98
C SER A 65 -3.59 7.92 -4.66
N SER A 66 -2.67 8.25 -5.55
CA SER A 66 -1.79 7.27 -6.18
C SER A 66 -0.44 7.90 -6.58
N TRP A 67 0.64 7.14 -6.41
CA TRP A 67 2.00 7.60 -6.70
C TRP A 67 2.89 6.44 -7.10
N CYS A 68 3.95 6.73 -7.86
CA CYS A 68 4.99 5.76 -8.16
C CYS A 68 6.16 5.89 -7.18
N ASN A 69 6.74 4.76 -6.81
CA ASN A 69 7.94 4.66 -5.99
C ASN A 69 9.04 4.00 -6.81
N CYS A 70 10.21 4.63 -6.87
CA CYS A 70 11.42 4.01 -7.37
C CYS A 70 12.43 3.94 -6.22
N ALA A 71 12.82 2.72 -5.88
CA ALA A 71 13.79 2.48 -4.81
C ALA A 71 15.08 1.94 -5.40
N ASP A 72 16.16 2.68 -5.21
CA ASP A 72 17.51 2.31 -5.59
C ASP A 72 18.20 1.51 -4.46
N LYS A 73 19.41 1.06 -4.71
CA LYS A 73 20.21 0.31 -3.74
C LYS A 73 20.37 1.10 -2.42
N GLY A 74 20.10 0.43 -1.31
CA GLY A 74 20.12 1.02 0.01
C GLY A 74 18.80 1.65 0.45
N ALA A 75 17.84 1.85 -0.46
CA ALA A 75 16.55 2.42 -0.13
C ALA A 75 15.79 1.62 0.92
N SER A 76 15.09 2.34 1.79
CA SER A 76 14.23 1.77 2.82
C SER A 76 12.99 2.65 3.03
N GLN A 77 11.97 2.07 3.59
CA GLN A 77 10.78 2.80 4.04
C GLN A 77 10.42 2.35 5.45
N ALA A 78 10.51 3.26 6.39
CA ALA A 78 10.18 2.99 7.78
C ALA A 78 8.75 2.44 7.91
N PRO A 79 8.49 1.58 8.91
CA PRO A 79 7.15 1.10 9.18
C PRO A 79 6.17 2.26 9.38
N HIS A 80 5.11 2.28 8.58
CA HIS A 80 4.07 3.31 8.60
C HIS A 80 2.71 2.71 8.26
N ARG A 81 1.67 3.51 8.40
CA ARG A 81 0.29 3.23 8.01
C ARG A 81 -0.29 4.44 7.32
N HIS A 82 -1.36 4.24 6.58
CA HIS A 82 -2.06 5.33 5.92
C HIS A 82 -3.30 5.73 6.71
N GLU A 83 -3.42 7.01 6.98
CA GLU A 83 -4.62 7.61 7.57
C GLU A 83 -5.58 8.05 6.46
N ASN A 84 -6.86 8.21 6.79
CA ASN A 84 -7.89 8.69 5.87
C ASN A 84 -8.11 7.81 4.62
N SER A 85 -7.80 6.53 4.71
CA SER A 85 -8.08 5.56 3.66
C SER A 85 -8.58 4.25 4.27
N TRP A 86 -9.34 3.47 3.49
CA TRP A 86 -9.85 2.17 3.92
C TRP A 86 -8.88 1.06 3.52
N ILE A 87 -8.49 1.05 2.25
CA ILE A 87 -7.54 0.10 1.69
C ILE A 87 -6.33 0.85 1.14
N SER A 88 -5.15 0.34 1.41
CA SER A 88 -3.92 0.68 0.71
C SER A 88 -3.50 -0.46 -0.18
N GLY A 89 -2.81 -0.14 -1.26
CA GLY A 89 -2.32 -1.14 -2.18
C GLY A 89 -1.05 -0.73 -2.89
N THR A 90 -0.37 -1.72 -3.42
CA THR A 90 0.81 -1.52 -4.27
C THR A 90 0.79 -2.50 -5.43
N TYR A 91 0.88 -1.97 -6.65
CA TYR A 91 1.09 -2.73 -7.87
C TYR A 91 2.58 -2.70 -8.22
N TYR A 92 3.20 -3.86 -8.37
CA TYR A 92 4.63 -3.99 -8.63
C TYR A 92 4.90 -4.02 -10.12
N ILE A 93 5.56 -2.96 -10.61
CA ILE A 93 5.95 -2.80 -12.02
C ILE A 93 7.27 -3.52 -12.29
N ALA A 94 8.26 -3.33 -11.40
CA ALA A 94 9.54 -4.04 -11.45
C ALA A 94 9.95 -4.49 -10.04
N HIS A 95 10.14 -5.79 -9.91
CA HIS A 95 10.64 -6.44 -8.69
C HIS A 95 11.37 -7.71 -9.08
N GLU A 96 12.58 -7.89 -8.56
CA GLU A 96 13.44 -9.02 -8.86
C GLU A 96 14.31 -9.39 -7.66
N GLU A 97 15.10 -10.44 -7.77
CA GLU A 97 16.05 -10.85 -6.75
C GLU A 97 17.01 -9.69 -6.38
N GLY A 98 17.17 -9.46 -5.07
CA GLY A 98 17.91 -8.33 -4.53
C GLY A 98 17.04 -7.09 -4.20
N HIS A 99 15.81 -7.02 -4.68
CA HIS A 99 14.86 -6.01 -4.21
C HIS A 99 14.25 -6.40 -2.87
N ALA A 100 14.08 -5.41 -1.99
CA ALA A 100 13.52 -5.63 -0.67
C ALA A 100 12.05 -6.09 -0.74
N PRO A 101 11.67 -7.16 -0.01
CA PRO A 101 10.28 -7.55 0.14
C PRO A 101 9.51 -6.49 0.92
N ILE A 102 8.21 -6.38 0.67
CA ILE A 102 7.34 -5.62 1.57
C ILE A 102 7.19 -6.39 2.88
N GLN A 103 7.18 -5.65 3.97
CA GLN A 103 7.08 -6.17 5.34
C GLN A 103 5.80 -5.66 5.97
N PHE A 104 5.03 -6.56 6.55
CA PHE A 104 3.86 -6.25 7.35
C PHE A 104 4.15 -6.58 8.81
N PHE A 105 3.84 -5.66 9.71
CA PHE A 105 4.15 -5.78 11.12
C PHE A 105 2.88 -6.03 11.92
N LYS A 106 2.93 -6.95 12.89
CA LYS A 106 1.87 -7.05 13.88
C LYS A 106 1.79 -5.76 14.69
N SER A 107 0.61 -5.18 14.76
CA SER A 107 0.39 -4.04 15.64
C SER A 107 0.49 -4.48 17.10
N ALA A 108 1.40 -3.89 17.83
CA ALA A 108 1.53 -4.13 19.27
C ALA A 108 0.22 -3.84 20.03
N ALA A 109 -0.60 -2.90 19.54
CA ALA A 109 -1.89 -2.57 20.14
C ALA A 109 -2.95 -3.68 20.03
N LEU A 110 -2.84 -4.56 19.01
CA LEU A 110 -3.77 -5.67 18.81
C LEU A 110 -3.30 -6.98 19.47
N THR A 111 -2.02 -7.06 19.85
CA THR A 111 -1.39 -8.31 20.31
C THR A 111 -0.90 -8.27 21.75
N GLN A 112 -0.99 -7.11 22.42
CA GLN A 112 -0.62 -7.04 23.83
C GLN A 112 -1.85 -7.12 24.74
N PRO A 113 -2.20 -8.30 25.24
CA PRO A 113 -2.84 -8.34 26.55
C PRO A 113 -1.87 -7.68 27.53
N THR A 114 -2.42 -6.97 28.49
CA THR A 114 -1.68 -6.35 29.60
C THR A 114 -0.79 -7.31 30.42
N SER A 115 -0.72 -8.57 30.03
CA SER A 115 0.07 -9.67 30.58
C SER A 115 1.37 -10.00 29.81
N ALA A 116 1.76 -9.22 28.81
CA ALA A 116 2.89 -9.54 27.92
C ALA A 116 4.28 -9.25 28.51
N PHE A 117 4.44 -9.27 29.84
CA PHE A 117 5.77 -9.24 30.48
C PHE A 117 6.45 -10.62 30.53
N LEU A 118 5.72 -11.67 30.15
CA LEU A 118 6.26 -13.01 30.09
C LEU A 118 6.42 -13.44 28.63
N SER A 119 7.62 -13.85 28.25
CA SER A 119 7.90 -14.40 26.93
C SER A 119 8.45 -15.81 27.06
N LEU A 120 8.02 -16.68 26.13
CA LEU A 120 8.59 -18.01 25.98
C LEU A 120 9.62 -17.98 24.86
N ALA A 121 10.72 -18.71 25.02
CA ALA A 121 11.69 -18.91 23.95
C ALA A 121 11.03 -19.63 22.77
N LYS A 122 11.12 -19.05 21.58
CA LYS A 122 10.56 -19.64 20.37
C LYS A 122 11.38 -20.87 19.95
N LYS A 123 10.74 -22.04 19.85
CA LYS A 123 11.36 -23.24 19.27
C LYS A 123 11.50 -23.12 17.75
N THR A 124 10.52 -22.51 17.11
CA THR A 124 10.46 -22.25 15.65
C THR A 124 9.58 -21.06 15.38
N THR A 125 9.81 -20.39 14.25
CA THR A 125 8.94 -19.31 13.78
C THR A 125 7.71 -19.88 13.06
N THR A 126 6.53 -19.36 13.41
CA THR A 126 5.23 -19.69 12.79
C THR A 126 4.48 -18.41 12.47
N LEU A 127 3.39 -18.49 11.69
CA LEU A 127 2.51 -17.34 11.42
C LEU A 127 1.93 -16.74 12.72
N PHE A 128 1.80 -17.53 13.77
CA PHE A 128 1.20 -17.07 15.03
C PHE A 128 2.20 -16.37 15.95
N ASN A 129 3.49 -16.74 15.87
CA ASN A 129 4.54 -16.20 16.74
C ASN A 129 5.55 -15.30 16.02
N THR A 130 5.36 -15.01 14.72
CA THR A 130 6.15 -14.02 14.00
C THR A 130 5.61 -12.62 14.24
N ASP A 131 6.49 -11.64 14.32
CA ASP A 131 6.14 -10.23 14.48
C ASP A 131 6.08 -9.50 13.13
N THR A 132 6.60 -10.16 12.08
CA THR A 132 6.70 -9.58 10.73
C THR A 132 6.42 -10.65 9.67
N ILE A 133 5.66 -10.27 8.65
CA ILE A 133 5.45 -11.08 7.44
C ILE A 133 6.16 -10.37 6.30
N HIS A 134 6.94 -11.13 5.52
CA HIS A 134 7.68 -10.64 4.35
C HIS A 134 7.06 -11.23 3.09
N ILE A 135 6.76 -10.38 2.12
CA ILE A 135 6.24 -10.80 0.82
C ILE A 135 7.16 -10.24 -0.26
N SER A 136 7.73 -11.14 -1.08
CA SER A 136 8.47 -10.77 -2.30
C SER A 136 7.53 -10.93 -3.49
N PRO A 137 6.98 -9.84 -4.02
CA PRO A 137 6.05 -9.91 -5.14
C PRO A 137 6.80 -10.14 -6.46
N SER A 138 6.09 -10.67 -7.44
CA SER A 138 6.56 -10.66 -8.83
C SER A 138 6.05 -9.42 -9.58
N PRO A 139 6.68 -8.99 -10.66
CA PRO A 139 6.12 -7.96 -11.55
C PRO A 139 4.69 -8.34 -11.97
N GLY A 140 3.77 -7.37 -11.98
CA GLY A 140 2.36 -7.59 -12.25
C GLY A 140 1.52 -7.96 -11.02
N THR A 141 2.12 -8.14 -9.85
CA THR A 141 1.39 -8.42 -8.60
C THR A 141 0.77 -7.15 -8.04
N LEU A 142 -0.52 -7.19 -7.72
CA LEU A 142 -1.22 -6.23 -6.88
C LEU A 142 -1.36 -6.81 -5.46
N LEU A 143 -0.88 -6.10 -4.47
CA LEU A 143 -1.15 -6.37 -3.05
C LEU A 143 -2.11 -5.33 -2.53
N LEU A 144 -3.15 -5.77 -1.81
CA LEU A 144 -4.11 -4.92 -1.12
C LEU A 144 -4.14 -5.29 0.36
N TRP A 145 -4.29 -4.28 1.22
CA TRP A 145 -4.38 -4.48 2.67
C TRP A 145 -5.17 -3.35 3.35
N PRO A 146 -5.75 -3.58 4.53
CA PRO A 146 -6.37 -2.52 5.33
C PRO A 146 -5.35 -1.42 5.62
N SER A 147 -5.68 -0.17 5.36
CA SER A 147 -4.75 0.97 5.45
C SER A 147 -4.09 1.15 6.81
N GLN A 148 -4.71 0.61 7.86
CA GLN A 148 -4.19 0.65 9.23
C GLN A 148 -3.10 -0.40 9.50
N LEU A 149 -2.86 -1.32 8.57
CA LEU A 149 -1.83 -2.34 8.74
C LEU A 149 -0.46 -1.70 8.57
N LEU A 150 0.37 -1.80 9.63
CA LEU A 150 1.72 -1.27 9.65
C LEU A 150 2.58 -2.01 8.64
N HIS A 151 3.21 -1.30 7.72
CA HIS A 151 4.00 -1.87 6.65
C HIS A 151 5.19 -0.98 6.28
N GLY A 152 6.17 -1.57 5.59
CA GLY A 152 7.38 -0.89 5.14
C GLY A 152 8.31 -1.86 4.44
N TYR A 153 9.57 -1.52 4.30
CA TYR A 153 10.63 -2.43 3.85
C TYR A 153 11.99 -1.90 4.28
N SER A 154 12.95 -2.80 4.43
CA SER A 154 14.33 -2.46 4.79
C SER A 154 15.29 -2.84 3.67
N GLY A 155 16.13 -1.89 3.34
CA GLY A 155 17.27 -1.96 2.45
C GLY A 155 17.14 -2.78 1.16
N ASN A 156 16.99 -2.10 0.05
CA ASN A 156 17.22 -2.72 -1.26
C ASN A 156 18.71 -3.05 -1.43
N SER A 157 19.04 -4.21 -1.95
CA SER A 157 20.40 -4.52 -2.38
C SER A 157 20.67 -4.20 -3.87
N LYS A 158 19.64 -3.77 -4.62
CA LYS A 158 19.67 -3.52 -6.05
C LYS A 158 18.84 -2.30 -6.43
N ASP A 159 19.23 -1.63 -7.52
CA ASP A 159 18.51 -0.48 -8.08
C ASP A 159 17.26 -0.90 -8.87
N GLY A 160 16.31 0.03 -9.03
CA GLY A 160 15.21 -0.11 -9.98
C GLY A 160 13.99 -0.88 -9.47
N ARG A 161 13.81 -1.05 -8.15
CA ARG A 161 12.53 -1.51 -7.60
C ARG A 161 11.46 -0.46 -7.88
N LEU A 162 10.51 -0.78 -8.75
CA LEU A 162 9.48 0.15 -9.20
C LEU A 162 8.09 -0.35 -8.85
N SER A 163 7.31 0.50 -8.20
CA SER A 163 5.94 0.19 -7.80
C SER A 163 5.03 1.40 -7.89
N LEU A 164 3.73 1.15 -8.11
CA LEU A 164 2.66 2.11 -8.07
C LEU A 164 1.83 1.83 -6.80
N SER A 165 1.82 2.78 -5.90
CA SER A 165 1.05 2.70 -4.65
C SER A 165 -0.22 3.52 -4.74
N MET A 166 -1.26 3.11 -4.02
CA MET A 166 -2.53 3.80 -3.98
C MET A 166 -3.22 3.67 -2.63
N ASN A 167 -4.08 4.64 -2.37
CA ASN A 167 -5.04 4.63 -1.27
C ASN A 167 -6.46 4.70 -1.83
N LEU A 168 -7.35 3.89 -1.25
CA LEU A 168 -8.72 3.74 -1.72
C LEU A 168 -9.72 3.90 -0.57
N LEU A 169 -10.89 4.42 -0.93
CA LEU A 169 -12.06 4.50 -0.05
C LEU A 169 -13.31 3.99 -0.77
N PRO A 170 -14.28 3.40 -0.06
CA PRO A 170 -15.64 3.30 -0.56
C PRO A 170 -16.19 4.68 -0.91
N LYS A 171 -16.87 4.84 -2.04
CA LYS A 171 -17.59 6.09 -2.34
C LYS A 171 -18.71 6.38 -1.34
N LYS A 172 -19.25 5.33 -0.73
CA LYS A 172 -20.22 5.43 0.34
C LYS A 172 -19.87 4.45 1.45
N LEU A 173 -19.66 4.97 2.63
CA LEU A 173 -19.53 4.18 3.86
C LEU A 173 -20.93 3.89 4.40
N ILE A 174 -21.26 2.63 4.58
CA ILE A 174 -22.58 2.17 5.03
C ILE A 174 -22.42 1.58 6.43
N GLY A 175 -22.89 2.31 7.43
CA GLY A 175 -23.00 1.83 8.80
C GLY A 175 -24.40 1.24 9.08
N ASN A 176 -24.61 0.69 10.28
CA ASN A 176 -25.88 0.08 10.65
C ASN A 176 -27.07 1.06 10.68
N SER A 177 -26.82 2.34 10.97
CA SER A 177 -27.86 3.35 11.15
C SER A 177 -27.64 4.65 10.36
N TYR A 178 -26.53 4.75 9.64
CA TYR A 178 -26.18 5.93 8.83
C TYR A 178 -25.31 5.56 7.63
N SER A 179 -25.17 6.48 6.70
CA SER A 179 -24.18 6.37 5.63
C SER A 179 -23.48 7.72 5.41
N LEU A 180 -22.21 7.66 4.98
CA LEU A 180 -21.40 8.81 4.60
C LEU A 180 -20.98 8.68 3.16
N SER A 181 -21.22 9.72 2.36
CA SER A 181 -20.69 9.81 0.99
C SER A 181 -19.35 10.53 0.99
N VAL A 182 -18.40 9.99 0.27
CA VAL A 182 -17.04 10.54 0.11
C VAL A 182 -16.92 11.08 -1.30
N THR A 183 -16.68 12.38 -1.41
CA THR A 183 -16.47 13.04 -2.71
C THR A 183 -15.06 13.62 -2.76
N PRO A 184 -14.23 13.28 -3.76
CA PRO A 184 -12.95 13.94 -3.95
C PRO A 184 -13.14 15.44 -4.16
N ILE A 185 -12.25 16.22 -3.57
CA ILE A 185 -12.20 17.66 -3.84
C ILE A 185 -11.47 17.83 -5.17
N ALA A 186 -12.13 18.44 -6.14
CA ALA A 186 -11.46 18.87 -7.37
C ALA A 186 -10.49 20.02 -7.01
N ASN A 187 -9.22 19.81 -7.29
CA ASN A 187 -8.20 20.86 -7.19
C ASN A 187 -8.20 21.73 -8.44
#